data_31e2ebcdfedfe235932a5c6b9d7aa4ba
#
_entry.id   31e2ebcdfedfe235932a5c6b9d7aa4ba
#
_cell.length_a   1.000
_cell.length_b   1.000
_cell.length_c   1.000
_cell.angle_alpha   90.00
_cell.angle_beta   90.00
_cell.angle_gamma   90.00
#
_symmetry.space_group_name_H-M   'P 1'
#
loop_
_entity.id
_entity.type
_entity.pdbx_description
1 polymer ?
#
loop_
_entity_poly.entity_id
_entity_poly.type
_entity_poly.pdbx_seq_one_letter_code
_entity_poly.pdbx_strand_id
1 'polypeptide(L)'
;MSTISRRSFLKLAGVTAVATAGASMLTGCSWFDDVDLVIMGSFDDGETYTEALRQTLPRVIVSVAKGNIDLALDLVKKYGPEAYRGADVTVDKEYPGCLTFVKDEETGKETMIIAVKVAMVEVEYEVLINGERVTSGKHSFPKGVTSIDEATARKIIAEVGKNNDKVPTNYEFDSSVANNLKVVDGKIIVALKV
;
A
#
# COMPACT_ATOMS: atom_id res chain seq x y z
N MET A 1 -1.61 -10.58 7.51
CA MET A 1 -1.54 -9.11 7.62
C MET A 1 -2.35 -8.70 8.83
N SER A 2 -1.75 -8.04 9.81
CA SER A 2 -2.47 -7.56 10.99
C SER A 2 -2.97 -6.14 10.75
N THR A 3 -4.26 -5.95 10.89
CA THR A 3 -4.90 -4.63 10.77
C THR A 3 -4.85 -3.97 12.15
N ILE A 4 -4.22 -2.80 12.25
CA ILE A 4 -4.12 -2.05 13.51
C ILE A 4 -5.01 -0.82 13.39
N SER A 5 -6.04 -0.70 14.26
CA SER A 5 -6.86 0.51 14.30
C SER A 5 -6.09 1.66 14.98
N ARG A 6 -6.42 2.94 14.64
CA ARG A 6 -5.85 4.13 15.31
C ARG A 6 -5.90 4.04 16.84
N ARG A 7 -6.99 3.48 17.39
CA ARG A 7 -7.16 3.32 18.85
C ARG A 7 -6.23 2.26 19.43
N SER A 8 -5.93 1.21 18.69
CA SER A 8 -5.00 0.16 19.15
C SER A 8 -3.55 0.64 19.11
N PHE A 9 -3.19 1.44 18.10
CA PHE A 9 -1.86 2.05 18.02
C PHE A 9 -1.66 3.09 19.13
N LEU A 10 -2.68 3.92 19.43
CA LEU A 10 -2.60 4.88 20.55
C LEU A 10 -2.42 4.19 21.91
N LYS A 11 -2.90 2.96 22.09
CA LYS A 11 -2.62 2.16 23.29
C LYS A 11 -1.19 1.61 23.32
N LEU A 12 -0.62 1.33 22.14
CA LEU A 12 0.78 0.88 22.01
C LEU A 12 1.77 2.06 22.09
N ALA A 13 1.38 3.22 21.53
CA ALA A 13 2.19 4.45 21.54
C ALA A 13 1.93 5.35 22.78
N GLY A 14 0.94 5.00 23.60
CA GLY A 14 0.58 5.75 24.82
C GLY A 14 1.53 5.56 26.00
N VAL A 15 2.60 4.81 25.83
CA VAL A 15 3.70 4.70 26.77
C VAL A 15 4.91 5.33 26.10
N THR A 16 5.22 6.58 26.51
CA THR A 16 6.45 7.32 26.22
C THR A 16 6.48 8.28 25.02
N ALA A 17 5.67 9.34 25.08
CA ALA A 17 6.16 10.64 24.66
C ALA A 17 6.85 11.32 25.87
N VAL A 18 7.97 10.81 26.32
CA VAL A 18 8.87 11.57 27.21
C VAL A 18 9.89 12.23 26.30
N ALA A 19 9.71 13.54 26.14
CA ALA A 19 10.72 14.42 25.61
C ALA A 19 11.96 14.37 26.52
N THR A 20 12.92 13.51 26.24
CA THR A 20 14.29 13.67 26.73
C THR A 20 15.07 14.49 25.70
N ALA A 21 14.86 15.80 25.75
CA ALA A 21 15.88 16.74 25.32
C ALA A 21 17.02 16.62 26.33
N GLY A 22 18.12 15.96 25.98
CA GLY A 22 19.29 15.88 26.87
C GLY A 22 20.36 14.95 26.34
N ALA A 23 21.34 15.52 25.65
CA ALA A 23 22.74 15.10 25.64
C ALA A 23 23.04 13.62 25.31
N SER A 24 23.17 13.32 24.02
CA SER A 24 24.22 12.43 23.55
C SER A 24 24.77 12.95 22.20
N MET A 25 25.40 14.09 22.26
CA MET A 25 26.42 14.43 21.26
C MET A 25 27.64 13.56 21.56
N LEU A 26 28.23 12.98 20.51
CA LEU A 26 29.51 12.32 20.45
C LEU A 26 29.56 10.82 20.80
N THR A 27 28.85 10.01 20.01
CA THR A 27 29.38 8.68 19.69
C THR A 27 29.01 8.33 18.25
N GLY A 28 30.00 8.31 17.37
CA GLY A 28 30.10 7.63 16.09
C GLY A 28 28.96 7.81 15.10
N CYS A 29 29.27 8.23 13.90
CA CYS A 29 28.42 8.41 12.72
C CYS A 29 27.20 7.49 12.63
N SER A 30 26.09 7.85 13.28
CA SER A 30 24.79 7.14 13.20
C SER A 30 24.11 7.25 11.81
N TRP A 31 24.75 7.91 10.86
CA TRP A 31 24.25 8.12 9.51
C TRP A 31 24.21 6.83 8.66
N PHE A 32 25.02 5.85 9.03
CA PHE A 32 25.13 4.56 8.33
C PHE A 32 24.39 3.42 9.07
N ASP A 33 23.80 3.71 10.24
CA ASP A 33 23.01 2.72 10.95
C ASP A 33 21.79 2.34 10.12
N ASP A 34 21.45 1.08 10.15
CA ASP A 34 20.25 0.57 9.50
C ASP A 34 19.03 0.90 10.35
N VAL A 35 17.97 1.39 9.71
CA VAL A 35 16.68 1.69 10.31
C VAL A 35 15.56 1.02 9.51
N ASP A 36 14.44 0.72 10.16
CA ASP A 36 13.29 0.22 9.45
C ASP A 36 12.49 1.38 8.83
N LEU A 37 12.24 1.29 7.54
CA LEU A 37 11.18 2.06 6.87
C LEU A 37 9.91 1.24 6.93
N VAL A 38 8.86 1.80 7.52
CA VAL A 38 7.52 1.20 7.57
C VAL A 38 6.55 2.10 6.82
N ILE A 39 5.90 1.56 5.80
CA ILE A 39 4.84 2.25 5.07
C ILE A 39 3.51 1.69 5.55
N MET A 40 2.67 2.55 6.13
CA MET A 40 1.31 2.23 6.57
C MET A 40 0.34 2.77 5.54
N GLY A 41 -0.52 1.92 4.98
CA GLY A 41 -1.52 2.30 3.98
C GLY A 41 -2.94 2.27 4.54
N SER A 42 -3.73 3.28 4.20
CA SER A 42 -5.17 3.32 4.43
C SER A 42 -5.91 3.45 3.11
N PHE A 43 -6.96 2.66 2.94
CA PHE A 43 -7.86 2.66 1.79
C PHE A 43 -9.28 3.13 2.16
N ASP A 44 -9.48 3.62 3.37
CA ASP A 44 -10.74 4.08 3.96
C ASP A 44 -10.60 5.48 4.56
N ASP A 45 -9.85 6.35 3.88
CA ASP A 45 -9.58 7.73 4.26
C ASP A 45 -8.97 7.92 5.65
N GLY A 46 -8.22 6.92 6.11
CA GLY A 46 -7.48 7.01 7.37
C GLY A 46 -8.23 6.46 8.58
N GLU A 47 -9.33 5.73 8.38
CA GLU A 47 -10.01 5.05 9.48
C GLU A 47 -9.20 3.85 9.97
N THR A 48 -8.68 3.04 9.05
CA THR A 48 -7.82 1.90 9.37
C THR A 48 -6.51 1.96 8.58
N TYR A 49 -5.42 1.48 9.20
CA TYR A 49 -4.11 1.39 8.59
C TYR A 49 -3.59 -0.04 8.63
N THR A 50 -3.00 -0.48 7.53
CA THR A 50 -2.30 -1.76 7.43
C THR A 50 -0.84 -1.53 7.08
N GLU A 51 0.05 -2.36 7.63
CA GLU A 51 1.46 -2.34 7.22
C GLU A 51 1.55 -2.85 5.78
N ALA A 52 1.88 -1.94 4.87
CA ALA A 52 2.00 -2.23 3.45
C ALA A 52 3.42 -2.66 3.07
N LEU A 53 4.42 -2.15 3.80
CA LEU A 53 5.83 -2.48 3.62
C LEU A 53 6.58 -2.30 4.94
N ARG A 54 7.52 -3.21 5.20
CA ARG A 54 8.61 -3.03 6.16
C ARG A 54 9.92 -3.40 5.48
N GLN A 55 10.87 -2.48 5.47
CA GLN A 55 12.18 -2.72 4.86
C GLN A 55 13.27 -2.01 5.66
N THR A 56 14.35 -2.72 5.95
CA THR A 56 15.54 -2.14 6.58
C THR A 56 16.38 -1.42 5.53
N LEU A 57 16.69 -0.16 5.77
CA LEU A 57 17.46 0.72 4.87
C LEU A 57 18.48 1.53 5.67
N PRO A 58 19.60 1.97 5.04
CA PRO A 58 20.49 2.93 5.65
C PRO A 58 19.75 4.20 6.08
N ARG A 59 20.01 4.68 7.30
CA ARG A 59 19.37 5.87 7.88
C ARG A 59 19.42 7.08 6.95
N VAL A 60 20.55 7.28 6.26
CA VAL A 60 20.74 8.41 5.34
C VAL A 60 19.67 8.45 4.25
N ILE A 61 19.21 7.28 3.76
CA ILE A 61 18.16 7.19 2.73
C ILE A 61 16.80 7.59 3.29
N VAL A 62 16.52 7.19 4.53
CA VAL A 62 15.19 7.37 5.14
C VAL A 62 15.06 8.74 5.79
N SER A 63 16.18 9.31 6.30
CA SER A 63 16.18 10.58 7.03
C SER A 63 15.75 11.78 6.19
N VAL A 64 15.86 11.72 4.85
CA VAL A 64 15.38 12.77 3.95
C VAL A 64 13.88 13.01 4.06
N ALA A 65 13.10 11.97 4.43
CA ALA A 65 11.66 12.07 4.61
C ALA A 65 11.26 12.71 5.96
N LYS A 66 12.20 12.90 6.91
CA LYS A 66 11.87 13.44 8.23
C LYS A 66 11.22 14.83 8.11
N GLY A 67 9.93 14.91 8.42
CA GLY A 67 9.16 16.14 8.34
C GLY A 67 8.92 16.66 6.91
N ASN A 68 9.34 15.95 5.86
CA ASN A 68 9.21 16.37 4.46
C ASN A 68 8.27 15.42 3.69
N ILE A 69 7.10 15.94 3.30
CA ILE A 69 6.06 15.16 2.61
C ILE A 69 6.52 14.69 1.24
N ASP A 70 7.11 15.58 0.45
CA ASP A 70 7.44 15.28 -0.94
C ASP A 70 8.49 14.17 -1.02
N LEU A 71 9.53 14.25 -0.18
CA LEU A 71 10.54 13.21 -0.09
C LEU A 71 10.00 11.91 0.52
N ALA A 72 9.02 12.00 1.42
CA ALA A 72 8.31 10.82 1.92
C ALA A 72 7.52 10.13 0.82
N LEU A 73 6.79 10.89 -0.02
CA LEU A 73 6.08 10.35 -1.18
C LEU A 73 7.04 9.72 -2.20
N ASP A 74 8.22 10.30 -2.39
CA ASP A 74 9.24 9.70 -3.25
C ASP A 74 9.73 8.34 -2.70
N LEU A 75 9.90 8.22 -1.38
CA LEU A 75 10.22 6.94 -0.75
C LEU A 75 9.07 5.93 -0.92
N VAL A 76 7.81 6.37 -0.75
CA VAL A 76 6.63 5.51 -0.98
C VAL A 76 6.57 5.02 -2.42
N LYS A 77 6.81 5.89 -3.40
CA LYS A 77 6.84 5.51 -4.82
C LYS A 77 7.98 4.57 -5.16
N LYS A 78 9.15 4.76 -4.52
CA LYS A 78 10.36 3.97 -4.79
C LYS A 78 10.32 2.58 -4.14
N TYR A 79 9.91 2.52 -2.89
CA TYR A 79 10.00 1.30 -2.07
C TYR A 79 8.65 0.67 -1.77
N GLY A 80 7.57 1.43 -1.82
CA GLY A 80 6.21 0.95 -1.53
C GLY A 80 5.69 -0.09 -2.51
N PRO A 81 4.53 -0.68 -2.18
CA PRO A 81 3.85 -1.63 -3.06
C PRO A 81 3.65 -1.07 -4.46
N GLU A 82 3.70 -1.94 -5.46
CA GLU A 82 3.52 -1.54 -6.86
C GLU A 82 2.20 -0.80 -7.08
N ALA A 83 1.13 -1.20 -6.38
CA ALA A 83 -0.17 -0.54 -6.41
C ALA A 83 -0.14 0.95 -6.00
N TYR A 84 0.90 1.41 -5.29
CA TYR A 84 1.02 2.82 -4.89
C TYR A 84 1.76 3.68 -5.92
N ARG A 85 2.49 3.08 -6.87
CA ARG A 85 3.35 3.82 -7.82
C ARG A 85 2.58 4.71 -8.78
N GLY A 86 1.38 4.31 -9.19
CA GLY A 86 0.50 5.08 -10.07
C GLY A 86 -0.70 5.70 -9.35
N ALA A 87 -0.86 5.41 -8.06
CA ALA A 87 -2.03 5.82 -7.30
C ALA A 87 -1.94 7.28 -6.82
N ASP A 88 -3.11 7.87 -6.60
CA ASP A 88 -3.25 9.16 -5.91
C ASP A 88 -3.08 8.91 -4.40
N VAL A 89 -1.88 9.17 -3.90
CA VAL A 89 -1.45 8.86 -2.53
C VAL A 89 -1.10 10.16 -1.81
N THR A 90 -1.63 10.33 -0.61
CA THR A 90 -1.32 11.46 0.27
C THR A 90 -0.73 11.00 1.59
N VAL A 91 0.26 11.74 2.12
CA VAL A 91 0.82 11.45 3.45
C VAL A 91 -0.15 11.94 4.53
N ASP A 92 -0.47 11.05 5.47
CA ASP A 92 -1.26 11.41 6.66
C ASP A 92 -0.34 11.80 7.83
N LYS A 93 -0.14 13.11 7.99
CA LYS A 93 0.65 13.65 9.10
C LYS A 93 0.01 13.46 10.47
N GLU A 94 -1.30 13.24 10.53
CA GLU A 94 -2.02 13.01 11.78
C GLU A 94 -1.83 11.59 12.32
N TYR A 95 -1.30 10.70 11.48
CA TYR A 95 -0.96 9.36 11.95
C TYR A 95 0.17 9.44 12.99
N PRO A 96 0.03 8.81 14.17
CA PRO A 96 1.01 8.87 15.24
C PRO A 96 2.41 8.42 14.80
N GLY A 97 3.42 9.27 15.01
CA GLY A 97 4.80 8.98 14.63
C GLY A 97 5.10 9.12 13.13
N CYS A 98 4.14 9.57 12.30
CA CYS A 98 4.38 9.78 10.88
C CYS A 98 5.48 10.81 10.64
N LEU A 99 6.39 10.51 9.72
CA LEU A 99 7.55 11.30 9.34
C LEU A 99 8.54 11.57 10.49
N THR A 100 8.53 10.72 11.52
CA THR A 100 9.49 10.79 12.64
C THR A 100 10.17 9.45 12.84
N PHE A 101 11.34 9.48 13.49
CA PHE A 101 11.95 8.24 13.97
C PHE A 101 11.35 7.86 15.31
N VAL A 102 10.82 6.66 15.39
CA VAL A 102 10.33 6.05 16.63
C VAL A 102 11.31 4.96 17.03
N LYS A 103 11.78 5.02 18.26
CA LYS A 103 12.70 4.02 18.81
C LYS A 103 11.90 2.96 19.57
N ASP A 104 12.16 1.72 19.26
CA ASP A 104 11.67 0.59 20.04
C ASP A 104 12.50 0.49 21.31
N GLU A 105 11.86 0.52 22.48
CA GLU A 105 12.54 0.56 23.78
C GLU A 105 13.21 -0.76 24.14
N GLU A 106 12.68 -1.89 23.67
CA GLU A 106 13.21 -3.21 23.99
C GLU A 106 14.42 -3.54 23.13
N THR A 107 14.33 -3.28 21.83
CA THR A 107 15.37 -3.64 20.86
C THR A 107 16.35 -2.50 20.59
N GLY A 108 15.98 -1.26 20.96
CA GLY A 108 16.72 -0.05 20.61
C GLY A 108 16.70 0.31 19.12
N LYS A 109 15.99 -0.46 18.29
CA LYS A 109 15.90 -0.26 16.86
C LYS A 109 15.03 0.95 16.53
N GLU A 110 15.47 1.76 15.58
CA GLU A 110 14.70 2.90 15.12
C GLU A 110 13.90 2.58 13.87
N THR A 111 12.70 3.11 13.81
CA THR A 111 11.76 2.94 12.71
C THR A 111 11.29 4.30 12.22
N MET A 112 11.34 4.54 10.90
CA MET A 112 10.66 5.66 10.26
C MET A 112 9.30 5.18 9.75
N ILE A 113 8.23 5.83 10.19
CA ILE A 113 6.87 5.53 9.76
C ILE A 113 6.44 6.55 8.71
N ILE A 114 5.97 6.08 7.56
CA ILE A 114 5.28 6.90 6.55
C ILE A 114 3.86 6.35 6.43
N ALA A 115 2.90 7.08 6.97
CA ALA A 115 1.49 6.74 6.84
C ALA A 115 0.90 7.45 5.62
N VAL A 116 0.17 6.71 4.78
CA VAL A 116 -0.44 7.24 3.57
C VAL A 116 -1.90 6.86 3.45
N LYS A 117 -2.69 7.78 2.92
CA LYS A 117 -4.04 7.54 2.45
C LYS A 117 -3.99 7.33 0.95
N VAL A 118 -4.63 6.28 0.49
CA VAL A 118 -4.75 5.93 -0.93
C VAL A 118 -6.15 6.26 -1.37
N ALA A 119 -6.29 7.22 -2.27
CA ALA A 119 -7.60 7.56 -2.83
C ALA A 119 -8.14 6.38 -3.63
N MET A 120 -9.39 6.00 -3.39
CA MET A 120 -10.05 4.88 -4.05
C MET A 120 -11.08 5.38 -5.05
N VAL A 121 -11.28 4.65 -6.14
CA VAL A 121 -12.30 4.91 -7.16
C VAL A 121 -12.96 3.60 -7.56
N GLU A 122 -14.28 3.63 -7.75
CA GLU A 122 -14.98 2.50 -8.35
C GLU A 122 -14.70 2.45 -9.85
N VAL A 123 -14.24 1.30 -10.32
CA VAL A 123 -13.98 1.01 -11.73
C VAL A 123 -14.87 -0.15 -12.14
N GLU A 124 -15.53 -0.02 -13.28
CA GLU A 124 -16.27 -1.12 -13.88
C GLU A 124 -15.33 -2.20 -14.41
N TYR A 125 -15.71 -3.45 -14.28
CA TYR A 125 -14.97 -4.54 -14.90
C TYR A 125 -15.91 -5.42 -15.73
N GLU A 126 -15.35 -6.05 -16.76
CA GLU A 126 -16.00 -7.08 -17.58
C GLU A 126 -15.11 -8.32 -17.59
N VAL A 127 -15.72 -9.49 -17.34
CA VAL A 127 -15.06 -10.78 -17.49
C VAL A 127 -15.47 -11.40 -18.79
N LEU A 128 -14.49 -11.67 -19.64
CA LEU A 128 -14.64 -12.37 -20.92
C LEU A 128 -14.05 -13.78 -20.80
N ILE A 129 -14.73 -14.78 -21.35
CA ILE A 129 -14.22 -16.15 -21.46
C ILE A 129 -14.24 -16.53 -22.95
N ASN A 130 -13.09 -16.86 -23.52
CA ASN A 130 -12.94 -17.13 -24.94
C ASN A 130 -13.55 -16.03 -25.84
N GLY A 131 -13.44 -14.76 -25.40
CA GLY A 131 -13.96 -13.60 -26.11
C GLY A 131 -15.43 -13.26 -25.85
N GLU A 132 -16.18 -14.11 -25.15
CA GLU A 132 -17.58 -13.86 -24.81
C GLU A 132 -17.71 -13.25 -23.41
N ARG A 133 -18.52 -12.20 -23.28
CA ARG A 133 -18.79 -11.56 -21.98
C ARG A 133 -19.67 -12.46 -21.12
N VAL A 134 -19.15 -12.83 -19.96
CA VAL A 134 -19.83 -13.70 -18.99
C VAL A 134 -20.48 -12.90 -17.86
N THR A 135 -19.80 -11.85 -17.40
CA THR A 135 -20.28 -11.00 -16.32
C THR A 135 -19.62 -9.62 -16.33
N SER A 136 -20.17 -8.72 -15.56
CA SER A 136 -19.59 -7.40 -15.28
C SER A 136 -19.95 -6.97 -13.86
N GLY A 137 -19.21 -6.04 -13.30
CA GLY A 137 -19.45 -5.48 -11.97
C GLY A 137 -18.61 -4.25 -11.73
N LYS A 138 -18.53 -3.84 -10.47
CA LYS A 138 -17.69 -2.75 -10.01
C LYS A 138 -16.76 -3.25 -8.93
N HIS A 139 -15.57 -2.70 -8.91
CA HIS A 139 -14.59 -2.96 -7.86
C HIS A 139 -13.82 -1.68 -7.54
N SER A 140 -13.47 -1.51 -6.26
CA SER A 140 -12.71 -0.34 -5.82
C SER A 140 -11.23 -0.56 -6.06
N PHE A 141 -10.61 0.39 -6.77
CA PHE A 141 -9.17 0.40 -7.05
C PHE A 141 -8.54 1.70 -6.60
N PRO A 142 -7.24 1.72 -6.31
CA PRO A 142 -6.51 2.97 -6.11
C PRO A 142 -6.67 3.89 -7.32
N LYS A 143 -7.08 5.14 -7.07
CA LYS A 143 -7.25 6.16 -8.12
C LYS A 143 -5.91 6.41 -8.82
N GLY A 144 -5.93 6.45 -10.14
CA GLY A 144 -4.74 6.62 -10.97
C GLY A 144 -4.09 5.31 -11.44
N VAL A 145 -4.56 4.16 -10.95
CA VAL A 145 -4.10 2.85 -11.44
C VAL A 145 -4.52 2.68 -12.90
N THR A 146 -3.57 2.33 -13.77
CA THR A 146 -3.78 2.12 -15.21
C THR A 146 -3.85 0.64 -15.60
N SER A 147 -3.50 -0.25 -14.70
CA SER A 147 -3.56 -1.71 -14.88
C SER A 147 -3.65 -2.41 -13.53
N ILE A 148 -4.16 -3.62 -13.54
CA ILE A 148 -4.14 -4.53 -12.38
C ILE A 148 -3.22 -5.71 -12.66
N ASP A 149 -2.65 -6.27 -11.61
CA ASP A 149 -1.87 -7.50 -11.72
C ASP A 149 -2.79 -8.74 -11.75
N GLU A 150 -2.22 -9.87 -12.16
CA GLU A 150 -2.95 -11.14 -12.22
C GLU A 150 -3.48 -11.57 -10.83
N ALA A 151 -2.76 -11.26 -9.74
CA ALA A 151 -3.18 -11.63 -8.40
C ALA A 151 -4.47 -10.89 -8.01
N THR A 152 -4.56 -9.60 -8.33
CA THR A 152 -5.78 -8.80 -8.14
C THR A 152 -6.91 -9.29 -9.04
N ALA A 153 -6.63 -9.56 -10.31
CA ALA A 153 -7.62 -10.11 -11.24
C ALA A 153 -8.16 -11.47 -10.76
N ARG A 154 -7.30 -12.36 -10.23
CA ARG A 154 -7.75 -13.65 -9.64
C ARG A 154 -8.67 -13.48 -8.45
N LYS A 155 -8.49 -12.44 -7.62
CA LYS A 155 -9.41 -12.13 -6.52
C LYS A 155 -10.79 -11.74 -7.04
N ILE A 156 -10.84 -10.86 -8.06
CA ILE A 156 -12.09 -10.46 -8.71
C ILE A 156 -12.81 -11.68 -9.28
N ILE A 157 -12.09 -12.54 -10.03
CA ILE A 157 -12.65 -13.75 -10.61
C ILE A 157 -13.17 -14.69 -9.53
N ALA A 158 -12.44 -14.87 -8.42
CA ALA A 158 -12.85 -15.73 -7.32
C ALA A 158 -14.13 -15.19 -6.62
N GLU A 159 -14.28 -13.88 -6.49
CA GLU A 159 -15.51 -13.27 -5.95
C GLU A 159 -16.68 -13.47 -6.88
N VAL A 160 -16.48 -13.24 -8.17
CA VAL A 160 -17.49 -13.46 -9.22
C VAL A 160 -17.90 -14.91 -9.30
N GLY A 161 -16.95 -15.84 -9.27
CA GLY A 161 -17.18 -17.28 -9.37
C GLY A 161 -17.99 -17.87 -8.21
N LYS A 162 -18.04 -17.19 -7.04
CA LYS A 162 -18.91 -17.62 -5.93
C LYS A 162 -20.40 -17.59 -6.29
N ASN A 163 -20.78 -16.73 -7.21
CA ASN A 163 -22.17 -16.48 -7.58
C ASN A 163 -22.45 -16.70 -9.08
N ASN A 164 -21.48 -17.25 -9.82
CA ASN A 164 -21.60 -17.43 -11.26
C ASN A 164 -20.88 -18.71 -11.73
N ASP A 165 -21.66 -19.77 -11.93
CA ASP A 165 -21.14 -21.10 -12.35
C ASP A 165 -20.50 -21.10 -13.74
N LYS A 166 -20.66 -20.02 -14.53
CA LYS A 166 -20.01 -19.87 -15.83
C LYS A 166 -18.53 -19.49 -15.74
N VAL A 167 -18.07 -19.07 -14.56
CA VAL A 167 -16.67 -18.76 -14.32
C VAL A 167 -15.90 -20.04 -14.02
N PRO A 168 -14.96 -20.46 -14.88
CA PRO A 168 -14.25 -21.71 -14.69
C PRO A 168 -13.27 -21.62 -13.52
N THR A 169 -13.01 -22.75 -12.87
CA THR A 169 -12.01 -22.86 -11.82
C THR A 169 -10.59 -22.99 -12.36
N ASN A 170 -10.47 -23.45 -13.62
CA ASN A 170 -9.19 -23.57 -14.31
C ASN A 170 -9.22 -22.69 -15.57
N TYR A 171 -8.32 -21.71 -15.62
CA TYR A 171 -8.23 -20.70 -16.70
C TYR A 171 -6.82 -20.10 -16.76
N GLU A 172 -6.52 -19.55 -17.93
CA GLU A 172 -5.37 -18.68 -18.15
C GLU A 172 -5.84 -17.27 -18.55
N PHE A 173 -5.05 -16.24 -18.26
CA PHE A 173 -5.32 -14.89 -18.78
C PHE A 173 -5.03 -14.84 -20.27
N ASP A 174 -5.99 -14.33 -21.04
CA ASP A 174 -5.85 -14.25 -22.50
C ASP A 174 -5.01 -13.02 -22.90
N SER A 175 -3.73 -13.25 -23.16
CA SER A 175 -2.80 -12.20 -23.60
C SER A 175 -3.06 -11.72 -25.03
N SER A 176 -3.89 -12.41 -25.82
CA SER A 176 -4.25 -11.99 -27.19
C SER A 176 -5.29 -10.87 -27.19
N VAL A 177 -6.03 -10.68 -26.10
CA VAL A 177 -7.01 -9.61 -25.97
C VAL A 177 -6.29 -8.30 -25.67
N ALA A 178 -6.48 -7.33 -26.54
CA ALA A 178 -5.91 -6.00 -26.35
C ALA A 178 -6.41 -5.36 -25.04
N ASN A 179 -5.49 -4.74 -24.31
CA ASN A 179 -5.77 -4.08 -23.03
C ASN A 179 -6.31 -5.00 -21.92
N ASN A 180 -6.09 -6.32 -22.01
CA ASN A 180 -6.41 -7.21 -20.90
C ASN A 180 -5.70 -6.72 -19.61
N LEU A 181 -6.44 -6.66 -18.51
CA LEU A 181 -5.99 -6.15 -17.20
C LEU A 181 -5.59 -4.66 -17.16
N LYS A 182 -5.92 -3.88 -18.18
CA LYS A 182 -5.68 -2.42 -18.21
C LYS A 182 -6.97 -1.64 -17.94
N VAL A 183 -6.83 -0.48 -17.31
CA VAL A 183 -7.93 0.48 -17.15
C VAL A 183 -7.99 1.35 -18.40
N VAL A 184 -9.06 1.22 -19.16
CA VAL A 184 -9.33 2.05 -20.34
C VAL A 184 -10.73 2.62 -20.21
N ASP A 185 -10.86 3.93 -20.30
CA ASP A 185 -12.13 4.66 -20.19
C ASP A 185 -12.95 4.29 -18.91
N GLY A 186 -12.23 4.11 -17.79
CA GLY A 186 -12.84 3.78 -16.50
C GLY A 186 -13.33 2.34 -16.39
N LYS A 187 -12.89 1.46 -17.29
CA LYS A 187 -13.26 0.05 -17.32
C LYS A 187 -12.04 -0.86 -17.38
N ILE A 188 -12.12 -2.03 -16.77
CA ILE A 188 -11.12 -3.10 -16.84
C ILE A 188 -11.73 -4.30 -17.58
N ILE A 189 -11.01 -4.81 -18.56
CA ILE A 189 -11.31 -6.10 -19.19
C ILE A 189 -10.47 -7.16 -18.50
N VAL A 190 -11.11 -8.24 -18.04
CA VAL A 190 -10.48 -9.44 -17.52
C VAL A 190 -10.81 -10.58 -18.47
N ALA A 191 -9.96 -10.80 -19.44
CA ALA A 191 -10.14 -11.82 -20.47
C ALA A 191 -9.42 -13.11 -20.09
N LEU A 192 -10.16 -14.20 -20.13
CA LEU A 192 -9.74 -15.57 -19.81
C LEU A 192 -9.90 -16.47 -21.01
N LYS A 193 -9.06 -17.48 -21.08
CA LYS A 193 -9.21 -18.65 -21.98
C LYS A 193 -9.20 -19.94 -21.17
N VAL A 194 -9.97 -20.89 -21.64
CA VAL A 194 -10.15 -22.23 -21.06
C VAL A 194 -9.68 -23.28 -22.06
#